data_14c5ae981c3fe6a3b883f16e104fbd07
#
_entry.id   14c5ae981c3fe6a3b883f16e104fbd07
#
_cell.length_a   1.000
_cell.length_b   1.000
_cell.length_c   1.000
_cell.angle_alpha   90.00
_cell.angle_beta   90.00
_cell.angle_gamma   90.00
#
_symmetry.space_group_name_H-M   'P 1'
#
loop_
_entity.id
_entity.type
_entity.pdbx_description
1 polymer ?
#
loop_
_entity_poly.entity_id
_entity_poly.type
_entity_poly.pdbx_seq_one_letter_code
_entity_poly.pdbx_strand_id
1 'polypeptide(L)'
;MISIKRRSVGDIIANVVIYILLTLIAVIMVIPFIYVIAASFATEAEIQTRPIFFIPDSPTLDAYARIFDMNDMGTRVFHSLLISVCVTAIGTFINLFFTTTMAYGLSRSNLIGKKPLLNMVLFTMVFGGGMIPLFLVVKGLGMYDTYAALILPSAISAYNMIIVRNFFMELPRELEEAASIDGCSDIGIFIKIALPLSLPCLATFGLFYAVGHWNNYFGALLYLEDSTKFPFQLVLRNIVMQTAETQTDPNALIPEDTLKMAVIVIGTVPILIVYPFLQKHFAAGVMVGAVKG
;
A
#
# COMPACT_ATOMS: atom_id res chain seq x y z
N MET A 1 -29.23 16.73 27.82
CA MET A 1 -28.63 16.39 29.15
C MET A 1 -27.74 15.16 28.92
N ILE A 2 -26.44 15.36 28.76
CA ILE A 2 -25.47 14.26 28.57
C ILE A 2 -25.21 13.68 29.97
N SER A 3 -25.73 12.49 30.25
CA SER A 3 -25.47 11.74 31.48
C SER A 3 -23.99 11.41 31.58
N ILE A 4 -23.27 12.10 32.45
CA ILE A 4 -21.88 11.74 32.79
C ILE A 4 -21.96 10.43 33.61
N LYS A 5 -21.85 9.30 32.90
CA LYS A 5 -21.78 7.97 33.51
C LYS A 5 -20.53 7.93 34.40
N ARG A 6 -20.68 7.93 35.72
CA ARG A 6 -19.55 7.74 36.66
C ARG A 6 -18.86 6.43 36.31
N ARG A 7 -17.59 6.52 35.93
CA ARG A 7 -16.77 5.34 35.64
C ARG A 7 -16.69 4.48 36.89
N SER A 8 -17.09 3.22 36.78
CA SER A 8 -16.92 2.24 37.87
C SER A 8 -15.43 1.99 38.11
N VAL A 9 -15.07 1.59 39.34
CA VAL A 9 -13.67 1.16 39.63
C VAL A 9 -13.24 0.04 38.68
N GLY A 10 -14.16 -0.87 38.33
CA GLY A 10 -13.93 -1.91 37.34
C GLY A 10 -13.57 -1.35 35.94
N ASP A 11 -14.25 -0.29 35.49
CA ASP A 11 -13.95 0.37 34.20
C ASP A 11 -12.56 1.02 34.20
N ILE A 12 -12.14 1.56 35.37
CA ILE A 12 -10.80 2.16 35.50
C ILE A 12 -9.73 1.07 35.43
N ILE A 13 -9.89 -0.03 36.14
CA ILE A 13 -8.96 -1.17 36.14
C ILE A 13 -8.88 -1.77 34.71
N ALA A 14 -10.04 -1.99 34.08
CA ALA A 14 -10.07 -2.50 32.70
C ALA A 14 -9.32 -1.60 31.71
N ASN A 15 -9.54 -0.27 31.80
CA ASN A 15 -8.82 0.69 30.96
C ASN A 15 -7.31 0.67 31.22
N VAL A 16 -6.88 0.62 32.49
CA VAL A 16 -5.44 0.55 32.83
C VAL A 16 -4.81 -0.71 32.24
N VAL A 17 -5.47 -1.87 32.38
CA VAL A 17 -4.99 -3.14 31.81
C VAL A 17 -4.90 -3.04 30.28
N ILE A 18 -5.91 -2.48 29.61
CA ILE A 18 -5.92 -2.27 28.17
C ILE A 18 -4.76 -1.37 27.73
N TYR A 19 -4.52 -0.25 28.41
CA TYR A 19 -3.41 0.65 28.10
C TYR A 19 -2.05 -0.02 28.29
N ILE A 20 -1.87 -0.79 29.36
CA ILE A 20 -0.63 -1.57 29.61
C ILE A 20 -0.39 -2.57 28.46
N LEU A 21 -1.43 -3.35 28.10
CA LEU A 21 -1.32 -4.33 27.02
C LEU A 21 -1.01 -3.67 25.68
N LEU A 22 -1.73 -2.59 25.34
CA LEU A 22 -1.49 -1.86 24.10
C LEU A 22 -0.08 -1.24 24.03
N THR A 23 0.41 -0.69 25.16
CA THR A 23 1.76 -0.14 25.27
C THR A 23 2.81 -1.25 25.11
N LEU A 24 2.61 -2.39 25.77
CA LEU A 24 3.52 -3.53 25.63
C LEU A 24 3.61 -4.03 24.19
N ILE A 25 2.45 -4.20 23.53
CA ILE A 25 2.40 -4.60 22.11
C ILE A 25 3.10 -3.56 21.23
N ALA A 26 2.82 -2.27 21.46
CA ALA A 26 3.46 -1.20 20.69
C ALA A 26 4.99 -1.20 20.85
N VAL A 27 5.50 -1.37 22.07
CA VAL A 27 6.95 -1.46 22.34
C VAL A 27 7.56 -2.65 21.60
N ILE A 28 6.96 -3.85 21.73
CA ILE A 28 7.45 -5.05 21.03
C ILE A 28 7.49 -4.85 19.52
N MET A 29 6.47 -4.20 18.94
CA MET A 29 6.41 -3.93 17.50
C MET A 29 7.47 -2.91 17.04
N VAL A 30 7.86 -1.97 17.88
CA VAL A 30 8.84 -0.92 17.53
C VAL A 30 10.28 -1.41 17.64
N ILE A 31 10.57 -2.37 18.52
CA ILE A 31 11.93 -2.91 18.75
C ILE A 31 12.66 -3.29 17.45
N PRO A 32 12.10 -4.11 16.53
CA PRO A 32 12.81 -4.49 15.31
C PRO A 32 13.13 -3.30 14.40
N PHE A 33 12.27 -2.28 14.38
CA PHE A 33 12.54 -1.08 13.59
C PHE A 33 13.69 -0.26 14.17
N ILE A 34 13.75 -0.11 15.51
CA ILE A 34 14.87 0.56 16.18
C ILE A 34 16.16 -0.18 15.88
N TYR A 35 16.15 -1.53 15.95
CA TYR A 35 17.31 -2.34 15.62
C TYR A 35 17.77 -2.11 14.17
N VAL A 36 16.87 -2.18 13.20
CA VAL A 36 17.21 -1.97 11.78
C VAL A 36 17.81 -0.58 11.56
N ILE A 37 17.25 0.45 12.18
CA ILE A 37 17.78 1.82 12.12
C ILE A 37 19.17 1.89 12.77
N ALA A 38 19.34 1.34 13.97
CA ALA A 38 20.64 1.33 14.65
C ALA A 38 21.70 0.58 13.83
N ALA A 39 21.36 -0.61 13.32
CA ALA A 39 22.24 -1.43 12.52
C ALA A 39 22.61 -0.79 11.17
N SER A 40 21.74 0.03 10.58
CA SER A 40 22.06 0.77 9.35
C SER A 40 23.15 1.84 9.52
N PHE A 41 23.41 2.28 10.76
CA PHE A 41 24.48 3.20 11.10
C PHE A 41 25.69 2.52 11.77
N ALA A 42 25.65 1.21 12.00
CA ALA A 42 26.74 0.48 12.62
C ALA A 42 27.83 0.12 11.60
N THR A 43 28.98 -0.34 12.11
CA THR A 43 30.01 -0.98 11.28
C THR A 43 29.67 -2.47 11.09
N GLU A 44 30.12 -3.06 9.99
CA GLU A 44 29.93 -4.50 9.73
C GLU A 44 30.52 -5.38 10.84
N ALA A 45 31.70 -5.00 11.37
CA ALA A 45 32.33 -5.69 12.49
C ALA A 45 31.46 -5.66 13.77
N GLU A 46 30.74 -4.57 14.01
CA GLU A 46 29.86 -4.44 15.16
C GLU A 46 28.63 -5.36 15.03
N ILE A 47 27.99 -5.45 13.85
CA ILE A 47 26.86 -6.35 13.62
C ILE A 47 27.26 -7.82 13.83
N GLN A 48 28.45 -8.21 13.38
CA GLN A 48 28.96 -9.58 13.54
C GLN A 48 29.31 -9.94 14.98
N THR A 49 29.77 -8.97 15.78
CA THR A 49 30.17 -9.21 17.17
C THR A 49 29.06 -9.00 18.18
N ARG A 50 28.06 -8.16 17.87
CA ARG A 50 26.94 -7.80 18.75
C ARG A 50 25.62 -8.05 18.04
N PRO A 51 24.99 -9.23 18.24
CA PRO A 51 23.78 -9.60 17.49
C PRO A 51 22.54 -8.75 17.82
N ILE A 52 22.50 -8.05 18.97
CA ILE A 52 21.39 -7.17 19.36
C ILE A 52 21.98 -5.93 20.04
N PHE A 53 21.69 -4.76 19.45
CA PHE A 53 22.00 -3.44 20.02
C PHE A 53 20.98 -2.40 19.52
N PHE A 54 20.84 -1.31 20.26
CA PHE A 54 19.91 -0.22 19.89
C PHE A 54 20.64 1.11 19.63
N ILE A 55 21.91 1.19 20.00
CA ILE A 55 22.80 2.32 19.77
C ILE A 55 24.11 1.75 19.28
N PRO A 56 24.62 2.14 18.10
CA PRO A 56 25.91 1.71 17.62
C PRO A 56 27.05 2.34 18.43
N ASP A 57 28.10 1.58 18.71
CA ASP A 57 29.29 2.09 19.42
C ASP A 57 30.14 3.01 18.53
N SER A 58 30.16 2.73 17.21
CA SER A 58 30.90 3.51 16.22
C SER A 58 29.97 3.84 15.04
N PRO A 59 29.10 4.87 15.19
CA PRO A 59 28.17 5.22 14.13
C PRO A 59 28.88 5.70 12.86
N THR A 60 28.53 5.15 11.71
CA THR A 60 29.07 5.49 10.39
C THR A 60 27.94 5.71 9.37
N LEU A 61 28.23 6.46 8.32
CA LEU A 61 27.34 6.66 7.18
C LEU A 61 27.81 5.89 5.93
N ASP A 62 28.80 5.00 6.07
CA ASP A 62 29.43 4.32 4.94
C ASP A 62 28.43 3.53 4.09
N ALA A 63 27.46 2.83 4.74
CA ALA A 63 26.42 2.11 4.04
C ALA A 63 25.56 3.05 3.17
N TYR A 64 25.19 4.21 3.71
CA TYR A 64 24.43 5.22 2.97
C TYR A 64 25.26 5.87 1.88
N ALA A 65 26.55 6.20 2.15
CA ALA A 65 27.44 6.73 1.14
C ALA A 65 27.57 5.79 -0.06
N ARG A 66 27.71 4.50 0.17
CA ARG A 66 27.73 3.48 -0.91
C ARG A 66 26.41 3.37 -1.69
N ILE A 67 25.26 3.52 -1.01
CA ILE A 67 23.96 3.50 -1.67
C ILE A 67 23.75 4.76 -2.52
N PHE A 68 24.27 5.91 -2.10
CA PHE A 68 24.15 7.17 -2.82
C PHE A 68 25.35 7.44 -3.76
N ASP A 69 26.42 6.65 -3.67
CA ASP A 69 27.49 6.69 -4.66
C ASP A 69 26.92 6.22 -6.00
N MET A 70 26.91 7.11 -7.01
CA MET A 70 26.30 6.91 -8.34
C MET A 70 27.00 5.84 -9.18
N ASN A 71 27.80 4.98 -8.57
CA ASN A 71 28.30 3.75 -9.14
C ASN A 71 27.19 2.69 -9.15
N ASP A 72 27.37 1.58 -9.81
CA ASP A 72 26.40 0.55 -10.18
C ASP A 72 25.23 0.31 -9.22
N MET A 73 25.48 0.22 -7.89
CA MET A 73 24.41 -0.08 -6.91
C MET A 73 23.54 1.16 -6.63
N GLY A 74 24.13 2.32 -6.44
CA GLY A 74 23.38 3.54 -6.14
C GLY A 74 22.46 3.95 -7.27
N THR A 75 22.94 3.86 -8.49
CA THR A 75 22.13 4.12 -9.71
C THR A 75 20.96 3.17 -9.79
N ARG A 76 21.14 1.88 -9.51
CA ARG A 76 20.06 0.86 -9.51
C ARG A 76 19.02 1.14 -8.42
N VAL A 77 19.45 1.45 -7.20
CA VAL A 77 18.55 1.74 -6.07
C VAL A 77 17.71 2.99 -6.38
N PHE A 78 18.34 4.09 -6.81
CA PHE A 78 17.63 5.33 -7.12
C PHE A 78 16.65 5.16 -8.28
N HIS A 79 17.07 4.50 -9.36
CA HIS A 79 16.22 4.22 -10.52
C HIS A 79 15.01 3.34 -10.13
N SER A 80 15.23 2.29 -9.34
CA SER A 80 14.17 1.41 -8.87
C SER A 80 13.17 2.12 -7.93
N LEU A 81 13.65 3.06 -7.09
CA LEU A 81 12.78 3.93 -6.28
C LEU A 81 11.89 4.79 -7.17
N LEU A 82 12.45 5.42 -8.20
CA LEU A 82 11.68 6.22 -9.16
C LEU A 82 10.61 5.37 -9.86
N ILE A 83 10.99 4.17 -10.32
CA ILE A 83 10.04 3.22 -10.91
C ILE A 83 8.91 2.90 -9.92
N SER A 84 9.24 2.58 -8.65
CA SER A 84 8.22 2.29 -7.63
C SER A 84 7.28 3.46 -7.39
N VAL A 85 7.80 4.69 -7.32
CA VAL A 85 6.96 5.89 -7.19
C VAL A 85 6.04 6.04 -8.40
N CYS A 86 6.57 5.91 -9.63
CA CYS A 86 5.77 6.02 -10.85
C CYS A 86 4.70 4.93 -10.95
N VAL A 87 5.06 3.66 -10.71
CA VAL A 87 4.10 2.53 -10.73
C VAL A 87 3.03 2.71 -9.67
N THR A 88 3.42 3.16 -8.46
CA THR A 88 2.48 3.42 -7.37
C THR A 88 1.52 4.56 -7.72
N ALA A 89 2.03 5.68 -8.21
CA ALA A 89 1.20 6.85 -8.54
C ALA A 89 0.23 6.54 -9.70
N ILE A 90 0.76 6.02 -10.81
CA ILE A 90 -0.03 5.69 -12.00
C ILE A 90 -1.01 4.56 -11.70
N GLY A 91 -0.55 3.50 -11.01
CA GLY A 91 -1.39 2.38 -10.63
C GLY A 91 -2.53 2.80 -9.72
N THR A 92 -2.26 3.59 -8.68
CA THR A 92 -3.28 4.12 -7.77
C THR A 92 -4.31 4.99 -8.51
N PHE A 93 -3.85 5.86 -9.41
CA PHE A 93 -4.76 6.66 -10.23
C PHE A 93 -5.68 5.78 -11.09
N ILE A 94 -5.12 4.80 -11.79
CA ILE A 94 -5.87 3.85 -12.63
C ILE A 94 -6.87 3.05 -11.78
N ASN A 95 -6.43 2.54 -10.62
CA ASN A 95 -7.32 1.81 -9.70
C ASN A 95 -8.49 2.68 -9.22
N LEU A 96 -8.23 3.92 -8.79
CA LEU A 96 -9.28 4.83 -8.35
C LEU A 96 -10.21 5.18 -9.49
N PHE A 97 -9.69 5.45 -10.68
CA PHE A 97 -10.50 5.78 -11.86
C PHE A 97 -11.48 4.65 -12.19
N PHE A 98 -11.00 3.42 -12.35
CA PHE A 98 -11.86 2.29 -12.68
C PHE A 98 -12.78 1.90 -11.52
N THR A 99 -12.28 1.92 -10.28
CA THR A 99 -13.10 1.60 -9.11
C THR A 99 -14.24 2.59 -8.93
N THR A 100 -13.97 3.89 -9.04
CA THR A 100 -15.01 4.93 -8.83
C THR A 100 -16.02 4.96 -9.94
N THR A 101 -15.59 4.87 -11.19
CA THR A 101 -16.52 4.87 -12.35
C THR A 101 -17.44 3.64 -12.31
N MET A 102 -16.88 2.45 -12.04
CA MET A 102 -17.68 1.23 -11.93
C MET A 102 -18.59 1.24 -10.71
N ALA A 103 -18.09 1.68 -9.55
CA ALA A 103 -18.85 1.78 -8.30
C ALA A 103 -20.01 2.76 -8.44
N TYR A 104 -19.77 3.94 -9.04
CA TYR A 104 -20.80 4.93 -9.28
C TYR A 104 -21.88 4.40 -10.22
N GLY A 105 -21.51 3.86 -11.38
CA GLY A 105 -22.47 3.25 -12.30
C GLY A 105 -23.34 2.16 -11.65
N LEU A 106 -22.70 1.23 -10.89
CA LEU A 106 -23.42 0.17 -10.17
C LEU A 106 -24.17 0.67 -8.92
N SER A 107 -23.97 1.88 -8.45
CA SER A 107 -24.77 2.49 -7.37
C SER A 107 -26.14 2.95 -7.87
N ARG A 108 -26.25 3.31 -9.13
CA ARG A 108 -27.48 3.89 -9.71
C ARG A 108 -28.61 2.87 -9.78
N SER A 109 -29.85 3.33 -9.49
CA SER A 109 -31.05 2.47 -9.56
C SER A 109 -31.45 2.14 -10.99
N ASN A 110 -31.20 3.09 -11.91
CA ASN A 110 -31.69 3.05 -13.28
C ASN A 110 -30.76 2.28 -14.25
N LEU A 111 -29.64 1.71 -13.76
CA LEU A 111 -28.70 1.00 -14.62
C LEU A 111 -29.31 -0.32 -15.10
N ILE A 112 -29.51 -0.42 -16.42
CA ILE A 112 -29.96 -1.65 -17.09
C ILE A 112 -28.86 -2.71 -16.93
N GLY A 113 -29.23 -3.93 -16.50
CA GLY A 113 -28.24 -5.01 -16.29
C GLY A 113 -27.44 -4.92 -14.99
N LYS A 114 -27.80 -4.05 -14.04
CA LYS A 114 -27.13 -3.90 -12.75
C LYS A 114 -26.94 -5.21 -11.98
N LYS A 115 -28.00 -6.05 -11.89
CA LYS A 115 -27.96 -7.33 -11.16
C LYS A 115 -26.95 -8.31 -11.74
N PRO A 116 -26.97 -8.66 -13.03
CA PRO A 116 -25.97 -9.57 -13.61
C PRO A 116 -24.55 -9.01 -13.52
N LEU A 117 -24.32 -7.69 -13.72
CA LEU A 117 -23.01 -7.10 -13.56
C LEU A 117 -22.50 -7.21 -12.12
N LEU A 118 -23.34 -6.93 -11.13
CA LEU A 118 -22.96 -7.05 -9.73
C LEU A 118 -22.68 -8.51 -9.36
N ASN A 119 -23.49 -9.46 -9.83
CA ASN A 119 -23.25 -10.89 -9.60
C ASN A 119 -21.93 -11.35 -10.24
N MET A 120 -21.58 -10.82 -11.41
CA MET A 120 -20.29 -11.11 -12.06
C MET A 120 -19.10 -10.61 -11.21
N VAL A 121 -19.21 -9.40 -10.64
CA VAL A 121 -18.19 -8.89 -9.72
C VAL A 121 -18.10 -9.75 -8.45
N LEU A 122 -19.22 -10.10 -7.84
CA LEU A 122 -19.27 -10.97 -6.67
C LEU A 122 -18.69 -12.36 -6.98
N PHE A 123 -18.97 -12.90 -8.18
CA PHE A 123 -18.39 -14.17 -8.62
C PHE A 123 -16.86 -14.10 -8.65
N THR A 124 -16.27 -13.02 -9.16
CA THR A 124 -14.79 -12.85 -9.20
C THR A 124 -14.15 -12.75 -7.82
N MET A 125 -14.89 -12.37 -6.76
CA MET A 125 -14.38 -12.39 -5.39
C MET A 125 -14.22 -13.81 -4.83
N VAL A 126 -15.10 -14.73 -5.23
CA VAL A 126 -15.13 -16.10 -4.70
C VAL A 126 -14.33 -17.05 -5.59
N PHE A 127 -14.38 -16.83 -6.90
CA PHE A 127 -13.74 -17.68 -7.91
C PHE A 127 -12.60 -16.92 -8.59
N GLY A 128 -11.39 -17.09 -8.09
CA GLY A 128 -10.17 -16.61 -8.75
C GLY A 128 -9.67 -17.66 -9.75
N GLY A 129 -9.21 -17.21 -10.91
CA GLY A 129 -8.63 -18.12 -11.93
C GLY A 129 -7.28 -18.74 -11.51
N GLY A 130 -6.67 -18.24 -10.45
CA GLY A 130 -5.34 -18.65 -10.01
C GLY A 130 -4.20 -17.93 -10.73
N MET A 131 -3.00 -18.12 -10.21
CA MET A 131 -1.80 -17.42 -10.68
C MET A 131 -1.39 -17.82 -12.09
N ILE A 132 -1.38 -19.12 -12.41
CA ILE A 132 -0.92 -19.62 -13.71
C ILE A 132 -1.81 -19.15 -14.86
N PRO A 133 -3.16 -19.29 -14.81
CA PRO A 133 -4.04 -18.74 -15.82
C PRO A 133 -3.92 -17.24 -15.99
N LEU A 134 -3.78 -16.48 -14.90
CA LEU A 134 -3.59 -15.02 -14.97
C LEU A 134 -2.27 -14.66 -15.67
N PHE A 135 -1.19 -15.38 -15.36
CA PHE A 135 0.11 -15.19 -16.02
C PHE A 135 0.01 -15.43 -17.53
N LEU A 136 -0.68 -16.51 -17.95
CA LEU A 136 -0.87 -16.82 -19.35
C LEU A 136 -1.68 -15.75 -20.09
N VAL A 137 -2.69 -15.19 -19.45
CA VAL A 137 -3.49 -14.07 -20.00
C VAL A 137 -2.63 -12.82 -20.15
N VAL A 138 -1.87 -12.44 -19.12
CA VAL A 138 -0.97 -11.27 -19.15
C VAL A 138 0.06 -11.43 -20.27
N LYS A 139 0.65 -12.63 -20.40
CA LYS A 139 1.62 -12.92 -21.45
C LYS A 139 0.97 -12.94 -22.84
N GLY A 140 -0.22 -13.53 -22.96
CA GLY A 140 -0.98 -13.60 -24.23
C GLY A 140 -1.44 -12.22 -24.72
N LEU A 141 -1.65 -11.26 -23.83
CA LEU A 141 -1.97 -9.85 -24.14
C LEU A 141 -0.72 -9.01 -24.46
N GLY A 142 0.49 -9.59 -24.47
CA GLY A 142 1.73 -8.88 -24.76
C GLY A 142 2.18 -7.92 -23.64
N MET A 143 1.64 -8.06 -22.42
CA MET A 143 2.00 -7.21 -21.29
C MET A 143 3.24 -7.71 -20.52
N TYR A 144 3.74 -8.92 -20.80
CA TYR A 144 4.92 -9.48 -20.14
C TYR A 144 6.12 -8.54 -20.33
N ASP A 145 6.93 -8.40 -19.29
CA ASP A 145 8.07 -7.49 -19.17
C ASP A 145 7.72 -6.00 -19.39
N THR A 146 6.51 -5.59 -18.98
CA THR A 146 6.07 -4.20 -18.99
C THR A 146 5.41 -3.79 -17.65
N TYR A 147 5.42 -2.49 -17.34
CA TYR A 147 4.72 -1.97 -16.13
C TYR A 147 3.20 -2.14 -16.21
N ALA A 148 2.63 -2.30 -17.40
CA ALA A 148 1.21 -2.61 -17.57
C ALA A 148 0.83 -3.93 -16.88
N ALA A 149 1.73 -4.93 -16.86
CA ALA A 149 1.51 -6.18 -16.17
C ALA A 149 1.42 -6.04 -14.65
N LEU A 150 2.01 -4.99 -14.06
CA LEU A 150 1.93 -4.71 -12.63
C LEU A 150 0.65 -3.97 -12.23
N ILE A 151 0.02 -3.24 -13.17
CA ILE A 151 -1.08 -2.32 -12.90
C ILE A 151 -2.42 -2.89 -13.36
N LEU A 152 -2.52 -3.31 -14.64
CA LEU A 152 -3.80 -3.64 -15.26
C LEU A 152 -4.48 -4.90 -14.68
N PRO A 153 -3.79 -5.99 -14.34
CA PRO A 153 -4.44 -7.16 -13.75
C PRO A 153 -5.13 -6.89 -12.41
N SER A 154 -4.66 -5.87 -11.69
CA SER A 154 -5.22 -5.42 -10.41
C SER A 154 -5.95 -4.08 -10.49
N ALA A 155 -6.32 -3.62 -11.70
CA ALA A 155 -6.92 -2.30 -11.92
C ALA A 155 -8.24 -2.10 -11.15
N ILE A 156 -8.99 -3.16 -10.88
CA ILE A 156 -10.19 -3.14 -10.04
C ILE A 156 -10.09 -4.23 -8.97
N SER A 157 -10.20 -3.83 -7.71
CA SER A 157 -10.48 -4.76 -6.61
C SER A 157 -12.00 -4.85 -6.42
N ALA A 158 -12.58 -6.02 -6.61
CA ALA A 158 -14.02 -6.23 -6.42
C ALA A 158 -14.46 -5.87 -5.01
N TYR A 159 -13.67 -6.20 -3.98
CA TYR A 159 -13.92 -5.82 -2.59
C TYR A 159 -13.98 -4.30 -2.40
N ASN A 160 -12.95 -3.59 -2.82
CA ASN A 160 -12.90 -2.13 -2.70
C ASN A 160 -14.04 -1.46 -3.48
N MET A 161 -14.31 -1.95 -4.68
CA MET A 161 -15.39 -1.43 -5.54
C MET A 161 -16.77 -1.54 -4.87
N ILE A 162 -17.07 -2.66 -4.20
CA ILE A 162 -18.34 -2.84 -3.50
C ILE A 162 -18.48 -1.85 -2.34
N ILE A 163 -17.40 -1.61 -1.58
CA ILE A 163 -17.46 -0.66 -0.47
C ILE A 163 -17.64 0.77 -0.99
N VAL A 164 -16.88 1.17 -2.01
CA VAL A 164 -17.04 2.48 -2.65
C VAL A 164 -18.43 2.65 -3.24
N ARG A 165 -18.99 1.60 -3.87
CA ARG A 165 -20.37 1.58 -4.35
C ARG A 165 -21.38 1.82 -3.22
N ASN A 166 -21.23 1.15 -2.09
CA ASN A 166 -22.13 1.34 -0.95
C ASN A 166 -22.05 2.78 -0.43
N PHE A 167 -20.85 3.36 -0.39
CA PHE A 167 -20.68 4.76 -0.04
C PHE A 167 -21.44 5.69 -1.01
N PHE A 168 -21.33 5.48 -2.33
CA PHE A 168 -22.11 6.24 -3.31
C PHE A 168 -23.62 6.06 -3.17
N MET A 169 -24.09 4.93 -2.66
CA MET A 169 -25.52 4.70 -2.40
C MET A 169 -26.04 5.44 -1.16
N GLU A 170 -25.16 5.84 -0.24
CA GLU A 170 -25.48 6.58 0.97
C GLU A 170 -25.49 8.11 0.74
N LEU A 171 -25.01 8.58 -0.41
CA LEU A 171 -25.07 10.00 -0.74
C LEU A 171 -26.53 10.47 -0.82
N PRO A 172 -26.85 11.69 -0.31
CA PRO A 172 -28.20 12.28 -0.38
C PRO A 172 -28.67 12.42 -1.83
N ARG A 173 -29.78 11.78 -2.18
CA ARG A 173 -30.33 11.83 -3.53
C ARG A 173 -30.81 13.20 -3.92
N GLU A 174 -31.22 14.00 -2.97
CA GLU A 174 -31.71 15.37 -3.14
C GLU A 174 -30.66 16.25 -3.84
N LEU A 175 -29.37 16.03 -3.60
CA LEU A 175 -28.28 16.77 -4.26
C LEU A 175 -28.17 16.40 -5.75
N GLU A 176 -28.37 15.14 -6.07
CA GLU A 176 -28.32 14.65 -7.45
C GLU A 176 -29.56 15.09 -8.25
N GLU A 177 -30.74 15.02 -7.60
CA GLU A 177 -32.02 15.47 -8.20
C GLU A 177 -32.00 16.96 -8.47
N ALA A 178 -31.52 17.76 -7.50
CA ALA A 178 -31.38 19.22 -7.70
C ALA A 178 -30.46 19.56 -8.89
N ALA A 179 -29.30 18.90 -8.95
CA ALA A 179 -28.36 19.09 -10.06
C ALA A 179 -28.93 18.63 -11.42
N SER A 180 -29.76 17.59 -11.43
CA SER A 180 -30.46 17.12 -12.63
C SER A 180 -31.49 18.14 -13.12
N ILE A 181 -32.22 18.77 -12.18
CA ILE A 181 -33.18 19.87 -12.51
C ILE A 181 -32.45 21.09 -13.09
N ASP A 182 -31.23 21.35 -12.55
CA ASP A 182 -30.35 22.42 -13.07
C ASP A 182 -29.69 22.08 -14.43
N GLY A 183 -30.04 20.93 -15.03
CA GLY A 183 -29.55 20.50 -16.34
C GLY A 183 -28.17 19.86 -16.32
N CYS A 184 -27.66 19.41 -15.16
CA CYS A 184 -26.39 18.71 -15.09
C CYS A 184 -26.54 17.28 -15.64
N SER A 185 -25.60 16.85 -16.49
CA SER A 185 -25.57 15.49 -17.00
C SER A 185 -25.12 14.51 -15.91
N ASP A 186 -25.41 13.19 -16.06
CA ASP A 186 -24.98 12.13 -15.12
C ASP A 186 -23.47 12.15 -14.87
N ILE A 187 -22.66 12.39 -15.92
CA ILE A 187 -21.20 12.54 -15.78
C ILE A 187 -20.86 13.80 -15.00
N GLY A 188 -21.59 14.89 -15.22
CA GLY A 188 -21.44 16.14 -14.48
C GLY A 188 -21.75 15.95 -12.98
N ILE A 189 -22.81 15.26 -12.65
CA ILE A 189 -23.18 14.89 -11.27
C ILE A 189 -22.10 14.03 -10.64
N PHE A 190 -21.57 13.03 -11.35
CA PHE A 190 -20.47 12.21 -10.88
C PHE A 190 -19.24 13.05 -10.53
N ILE A 191 -18.77 13.88 -11.46
CA ILE A 191 -17.52 14.63 -11.29
C ILE A 191 -17.66 15.79 -10.30
N LYS A 192 -18.77 16.54 -10.34
CA LYS A 192 -18.92 17.78 -9.57
C LYS A 192 -19.55 17.59 -8.20
N ILE A 193 -20.27 16.48 -7.97
CA ILE A 193 -21.01 16.22 -6.73
C ILE A 193 -20.52 14.94 -6.06
N ALA A 194 -20.67 13.80 -6.73
CA ALA A 194 -20.41 12.50 -6.10
C ALA A 194 -18.92 12.31 -5.72
N LEU A 195 -17.98 12.62 -6.63
CA LEU A 195 -16.54 12.49 -6.35
C LEU A 195 -16.07 13.43 -5.22
N PRO A 196 -16.39 14.75 -5.22
CA PRO A 196 -15.98 15.64 -4.13
C PRO A 196 -16.54 15.24 -2.77
N LEU A 197 -17.80 14.83 -2.69
CA LEU A 197 -18.41 14.36 -1.44
C LEU A 197 -17.80 13.05 -0.93
N SER A 198 -17.21 12.26 -1.83
CA SER A 198 -16.60 10.97 -1.52
C SER A 198 -15.10 11.05 -1.26
N LEU A 199 -14.48 12.23 -1.25
CA LEU A 199 -13.03 12.40 -1.07
C LEU A 199 -12.47 11.65 0.15
N PRO A 200 -13.11 11.62 1.34
CA PRO A 200 -12.58 10.85 2.47
C PRO A 200 -12.53 9.34 2.20
N CYS A 201 -13.56 8.80 1.55
CA CYS A 201 -13.62 7.40 1.13
C CYS A 201 -12.54 7.11 0.07
N LEU A 202 -12.43 7.97 -0.96
CA LEU A 202 -11.46 7.82 -2.04
C LEU A 202 -10.01 7.92 -1.55
N ALA A 203 -9.73 8.81 -0.59
CA ALA A 203 -8.42 8.90 0.03
C ALA A 203 -8.03 7.59 0.76
N THR A 204 -8.99 6.97 1.43
CA THR A 204 -8.79 5.68 2.12
C THR A 204 -8.45 4.56 1.11
N PHE A 205 -9.25 4.41 0.05
CA PHE A 205 -8.99 3.38 -0.97
C PHE A 205 -7.78 3.70 -1.83
N GLY A 206 -7.51 4.99 -2.08
CA GLY A 206 -6.27 5.43 -2.72
C GLY A 206 -5.04 4.98 -1.96
N LEU A 207 -5.07 5.06 -0.62
CA LEU A 207 -3.98 4.54 0.21
C LEU A 207 -3.86 3.01 0.09
N PHE A 208 -4.96 2.26 0.15
CA PHE A 208 -4.89 0.80 0.02
C PHE A 208 -4.26 0.39 -1.32
N TYR A 209 -4.63 1.04 -2.41
CA TYR A 209 -4.02 0.82 -3.71
C TYR A 209 -2.55 1.23 -3.75
N ALA A 210 -2.21 2.41 -3.20
CA ALA A 210 -0.83 2.89 -3.17
C ALA A 210 0.08 1.95 -2.38
N VAL A 211 -0.34 1.51 -1.19
CA VAL A 211 0.41 0.53 -0.38
C VAL A 211 0.51 -0.82 -1.10
N GLY A 212 -0.55 -1.24 -1.79
CA GLY A 212 -0.53 -2.46 -2.60
C GLY A 212 0.51 -2.41 -3.72
N HIS A 213 0.54 -1.33 -4.49
CA HIS A 213 1.54 -1.14 -5.57
C HIS A 213 2.95 -0.99 -5.02
N TRP A 214 3.15 -0.20 -3.95
CA TRP A 214 4.45 -0.01 -3.34
C TRP A 214 5.08 -1.32 -2.87
N ASN A 215 4.28 -2.23 -2.31
CA ASN A 215 4.75 -3.51 -1.76
C ASN A 215 4.70 -4.67 -2.77
N ASN A 216 4.37 -4.43 -4.04
CA ASN A 216 4.17 -5.48 -5.03
C ASN A 216 5.49 -6.03 -5.61
N TYR A 217 6.30 -6.70 -4.76
CA TYR A 217 7.51 -7.39 -5.25
C TYR A 217 7.17 -8.67 -6.02
N PHE A 218 6.10 -9.39 -5.61
CA PHE A 218 5.77 -10.69 -6.19
C PHE A 218 5.27 -10.56 -7.63
N GLY A 219 4.42 -9.57 -7.91
CA GLY A 219 4.00 -9.27 -9.28
C GLY A 219 5.19 -8.86 -10.15
N ALA A 220 6.11 -8.06 -9.60
CA ALA A 220 7.32 -7.69 -10.32
C ALA A 220 8.22 -8.90 -10.62
N LEU A 221 8.40 -9.80 -9.65
CA LEU A 221 9.15 -11.05 -9.82
C LEU A 221 8.54 -11.97 -10.90
N LEU A 222 7.21 -11.99 -10.99
CA LEU A 222 6.48 -12.87 -11.91
C LEU A 222 6.45 -12.33 -13.34
N TYR A 223 6.33 -11.01 -13.50
CA TYR A 223 6.03 -10.40 -14.81
C TYR A 223 7.21 -9.65 -15.45
N LEU A 224 8.23 -9.27 -14.69
CA LEU A 224 9.38 -8.54 -15.21
C LEU A 224 10.61 -9.44 -15.35
N GLU A 225 11.30 -9.33 -16.46
CA GLU A 225 12.54 -10.06 -16.77
C GLU A 225 13.74 -9.11 -16.81
N ASP A 226 13.57 -7.93 -17.41
CA ASP A 226 14.60 -6.92 -17.51
C ASP A 226 14.87 -6.25 -16.16
N SER A 227 16.07 -6.45 -15.62
CA SER A 227 16.48 -5.91 -14.31
C SER A 227 16.45 -4.38 -14.25
N THR A 228 16.53 -3.69 -15.38
CA THR A 228 16.43 -2.22 -15.45
C THR A 228 15.01 -1.71 -15.17
N LYS A 229 14.00 -2.59 -15.26
CA LYS A 229 12.59 -2.28 -14.99
C LYS A 229 12.15 -2.64 -13.57
N PHE A 230 13.03 -3.18 -12.73
CA PHE A 230 12.65 -3.68 -11.42
C PHE A 230 12.25 -2.54 -10.46
N PRO A 231 11.04 -2.62 -9.86
CA PRO A 231 10.67 -1.75 -8.76
C PRO A 231 11.55 -1.99 -7.53
N PHE A 232 11.62 -1.00 -6.65
CA PHE A 232 12.47 -1.02 -5.48
C PHE A 232 12.30 -2.26 -4.58
N GLN A 233 11.07 -2.71 -4.35
CA GLN A 233 10.81 -3.87 -3.50
C GLN A 233 11.42 -5.17 -4.06
N LEU A 234 11.48 -5.32 -5.38
CA LEU A 234 12.15 -6.46 -6.01
C LEU A 234 13.68 -6.34 -5.91
N VAL A 235 14.23 -5.13 -6.11
CA VAL A 235 15.66 -4.87 -5.92
C VAL A 235 16.06 -5.09 -4.47
N LEU A 236 15.29 -4.56 -3.50
CA LEU A 236 15.49 -4.78 -2.06
C LEU A 236 15.52 -6.28 -1.72
N ARG A 237 14.51 -7.03 -2.19
CA ARG A 237 14.47 -8.49 -2.00
C ARG A 237 15.73 -9.17 -2.53
N ASN A 238 16.16 -8.80 -3.72
CA ASN A 238 17.35 -9.39 -4.33
C ASN A 238 18.61 -9.08 -3.51
N ILE A 239 18.77 -7.86 -3.01
CA ILE A 239 19.88 -7.48 -2.12
C ILE A 239 19.87 -8.30 -0.82
N VAL A 240 18.69 -8.44 -0.20
CA VAL A 240 18.55 -9.19 1.07
C VAL A 240 18.76 -10.69 0.87
N MET A 241 18.31 -11.27 -0.26
CA MET A 241 18.37 -12.71 -0.53
C MET A 241 19.69 -13.17 -1.14
N GLN A 242 20.48 -12.31 -1.77
CA GLN A 242 21.79 -12.68 -2.36
C GLN A 242 22.74 -13.34 -1.37
N THR A 243 22.58 -13.13 -0.07
CA THR A 243 23.40 -13.79 0.97
C THR A 243 23.15 -15.29 1.07
N ALA A 244 21.98 -15.79 0.68
CA ALA A 244 21.62 -17.21 0.82
C ALA A 244 22.11 -18.07 -0.37
N GLU A 245 22.20 -17.48 -1.56
CA GLU A 245 22.53 -18.22 -2.80
C GLU A 245 24.01 -18.11 -3.20
N THR A 246 24.73 -17.09 -2.72
CA THR A 246 26.10 -16.78 -3.15
C THR A 246 27.20 -17.54 -2.39
N GLN A 247 26.86 -18.49 -1.51
CA GLN A 247 27.86 -19.38 -0.89
C GLN A 247 28.60 -20.28 -1.89
N THR A 248 28.22 -20.27 -3.14
CA THR A 248 28.83 -21.08 -4.21
C THR A 248 29.86 -20.33 -5.06
N ASP A 249 29.91 -19.00 -5.04
CA ASP A 249 30.89 -18.21 -5.77
C ASP A 249 31.79 -17.39 -4.82
N PRO A 250 33.07 -17.76 -4.64
CA PRO A 250 33.99 -17.05 -3.74
C PRO A 250 34.29 -15.59 -4.15
N ASN A 251 33.96 -15.19 -5.38
CA ASN A 251 34.21 -13.85 -5.89
C ASN A 251 32.95 -12.97 -5.92
N ALA A 252 31.78 -13.49 -5.52
CA ALA A 252 30.58 -12.67 -5.47
C ALA A 252 30.67 -11.69 -4.30
N LEU A 253 30.49 -10.41 -4.61
CA LEU A 253 30.39 -9.33 -3.60
C LEU A 253 29.08 -9.55 -2.81
N ILE A 254 29.19 -10.17 -1.63
CA ILE A 254 28.07 -10.32 -0.69
C ILE A 254 27.77 -8.92 -0.13
N PRO A 255 26.53 -8.40 -0.27
CA PRO A 255 26.19 -7.14 0.38
C PRO A 255 26.36 -7.26 1.90
N GLU A 256 27.10 -6.31 2.47
CA GLU A 256 27.28 -6.21 3.91
C GLU A 256 25.92 -6.09 4.62
N ASP A 257 25.83 -6.63 5.85
CA ASP A 257 24.55 -6.59 6.58
C ASP A 257 24.13 -5.14 6.90
N THR A 258 25.08 -4.26 7.14
CA THR A 258 24.84 -2.80 7.29
C THR A 258 24.17 -2.20 6.05
N LEU A 259 24.62 -2.60 4.85
CA LEU A 259 24.05 -2.15 3.59
C LEU A 259 22.60 -2.61 3.43
N LYS A 260 22.29 -3.87 3.77
CA LYS A 260 20.93 -4.40 3.75
C LYS A 260 20.00 -3.60 4.67
N MET A 261 20.47 -3.32 5.91
CA MET A 261 19.71 -2.52 6.87
C MET A 261 19.46 -1.10 6.36
N ALA A 262 20.47 -0.44 5.76
CA ALA A 262 20.32 0.89 5.19
C ALA A 262 19.32 0.92 4.01
N VAL A 263 19.33 -0.08 3.13
CA VAL A 263 18.36 -0.18 2.02
C VAL A 263 16.93 -0.40 2.55
N ILE A 264 16.75 -1.21 3.61
CA ILE A 264 15.44 -1.38 4.27
C ILE A 264 14.94 -0.05 4.85
N VAL A 265 15.81 0.73 5.51
CA VAL A 265 15.46 2.07 6.03
C VAL A 265 15.01 2.97 4.89
N ILE A 266 15.79 3.07 3.80
CA ILE A 266 15.46 3.89 2.63
C ILE A 266 14.10 3.50 2.05
N GLY A 267 13.81 2.21 1.93
CA GLY A 267 12.53 1.71 1.40
C GLY A 267 11.33 1.96 2.31
N THR A 268 11.58 2.12 3.62
CA THR A 268 10.51 2.38 4.60
C THR A 268 10.16 3.88 4.69
N VAL A 269 11.12 4.77 4.46
CA VAL A 269 10.96 6.24 4.58
C VAL A 269 9.79 6.79 3.76
N PRO A 270 9.59 6.45 2.46
CA PRO A 270 8.46 6.98 1.69
C PRO A 270 7.09 6.65 2.30
N ILE A 271 6.92 5.44 2.84
CA ILE A 271 5.68 5.04 3.51
C ILE A 271 5.47 5.85 4.78
N LEU A 272 6.51 6.00 5.60
CA LEU A 272 6.45 6.78 6.84
C LEU A 272 6.13 8.26 6.60
N ILE A 273 6.62 8.84 5.51
CA ILE A 273 6.31 10.24 5.14
C ILE A 273 4.84 10.38 4.71
N VAL A 274 4.33 9.44 3.93
CA VAL A 274 2.98 9.51 3.37
C VAL A 274 1.90 9.19 4.41
N TYR A 275 2.18 8.28 5.35
CA TYR A 275 1.22 7.78 6.33
C TYR A 275 0.51 8.87 7.17
N PRO A 276 1.20 9.87 7.79
CA PRO A 276 0.54 10.90 8.58
C PRO A 276 -0.46 11.75 7.79
N PHE A 277 -0.17 12.00 6.52
CA PHE A 277 -1.08 12.77 5.66
C PHE A 277 -2.39 12.01 5.37
N LEU A 278 -2.33 10.69 5.37
CA LEU A 278 -3.45 9.83 5.08
C LEU A 278 -4.23 9.46 6.34
N GLN A 279 -3.56 9.36 7.49
CA GLN A 279 -4.17 9.00 8.77
C GLN A 279 -5.33 9.93 9.15
N LYS A 280 -5.22 11.23 8.87
CA LYS A 280 -6.30 12.20 9.13
C LYS A 280 -7.60 11.90 8.38
N HIS A 281 -7.51 11.26 7.20
CA HIS A 281 -8.68 10.89 6.40
C HIS A 281 -9.27 9.55 6.82
N PHE A 282 -8.45 8.66 7.41
CA PHE A 282 -8.92 7.39 7.99
C PHE A 282 -9.90 7.59 9.13
N ALA A 283 -9.59 8.51 10.06
CA ALA A 283 -10.45 8.77 11.21
C ALA A 283 -11.87 9.22 10.80
N ALA A 284 -11.99 9.90 9.66
CA ALA A 284 -13.29 10.33 9.11
C ALA A 284 -14.02 9.19 8.36
N GLY A 285 -13.30 8.33 7.62
CA GLY A 285 -13.88 7.29 6.77
C GLY A 285 -14.35 6.03 7.52
N VAL A 286 -13.62 5.61 8.56
CA VAL A 286 -13.97 4.44 9.37
C VAL A 286 -15.21 4.68 10.25
N MET A 287 -15.45 5.93 10.66
CA MET A 287 -16.62 6.30 11.48
C MET A 287 -17.94 6.16 10.72
N VAL A 288 -17.96 6.28 9.39
CA VAL A 288 -19.18 6.16 8.58
C VAL A 288 -19.71 4.72 8.53
N GLY A 289 -18.83 3.72 8.62
CA GLY A 289 -19.21 2.30 8.69
C GLY A 289 -19.60 1.80 10.08
N ALA A 290 -19.19 2.49 11.14
CA ALA A 290 -19.36 2.05 12.53
C ALA A 290 -20.60 2.63 13.24
N VAL A 291 -21.31 3.58 12.66
CA VAL A 291 -22.47 4.28 13.29
C VAL A 291 -23.81 3.59 12.97
N LYS A 292 -23.84 2.38 12.45
CA LYS A 292 -25.05 1.53 12.41
C LYS A 292 -24.95 0.42 13.45
N GLY A 293 -25.10 0.80 14.73
CA GLY A 293 -25.36 -0.05 15.87
C GLY A 293 -26.28 0.67 16.83
#